data_bc50a40ede0e931ebb515d0665d1d087
#
_entry.id   bc50a40ede0e931ebb515d0665d1d087
#
_cell.length_a   1.000
_cell.length_b   1.000
_cell.length_c   1.000
_cell.angle_alpha   90.00
_cell.angle_beta   90.00
_cell.angle_gamma   90.00
#
_symmetry.space_group_name_H-M   'P 1'
#
loop_
_entity.id
_entity.type
_entity.pdbx_description
1 polymer ?
#
loop_
_entity_poly.entity_id
_entity_poly.type
_entity_poly.pdbx_seq_one_letter_code
_entity_poly.pdbx_strand_id
1 'polypeptide(L)'
;NKEEDTIDSVKKLVESGVTAVVVLGGDGTSRAACKYIGQIPVLPVSTGTNNVFPYMIEGTLAGLAAGFIATGLVTDPECVPRYQALSVEHTDGSSEISLVDVAISSEHYVGARAIWDIGTVSDLFLAIAEPHSIGLSAIGGAIHPISREETIALHLKLNHTNPKYRVMAPVIPGHVRSVGYDDFAIMTVGQPITIDRYPRTIALDGERALVLREGDSATVT
;
A
#
# COMPACT_ATOMS: atom_id res chain seq x y z
N ASN A 1 -19.00 2.40 -6.86
CA ASN A 1 -17.79 1.64 -7.22
C ASN A 1 -17.31 0.85 -6.03
N LYS A 2 -17.45 -0.44 -6.14
CA LYS A 2 -16.95 -1.38 -5.14
C LYS A 2 -15.62 -1.93 -5.65
N GLU A 3 -14.74 -2.33 -4.75
CA GLU A 3 -13.50 -3.03 -5.07
C GLU A 3 -13.76 -4.22 -5.99
N GLU A 4 -14.84 -4.97 -5.75
CA GLU A 4 -15.32 -6.07 -6.58
C GLU A 4 -15.52 -5.70 -8.06
N ASP A 5 -16.03 -4.49 -8.36
CA ASP A 5 -16.24 -4.03 -9.76
C ASP A 5 -14.89 -3.85 -10.47
N THR A 6 -13.87 -3.37 -9.74
CA THR A 6 -12.50 -3.23 -10.28
C THR A 6 -11.89 -4.60 -10.54
N ILE A 7 -12.02 -5.52 -9.59
CA ILE A 7 -11.52 -6.90 -9.70
C ILE A 7 -12.16 -7.61 -10.91
N ASP A 8 -13.48 -7.54 -11.04
CA ASP A 8 -14.20 -8.18 -12.15
C ASP A 8 -13.82 -7.58 -13.50
N SER A 9 -13.59 -6.26 -13.54
CA SER A 9 -13.13 -5.60 -14.77
C SER A 9 -11.73 -6.06 -15.17
N VAL A 10 -10.81 -6.14 -14.20
CA VAL A 10 -9.44 -6.60 -14.46
C VAL A 10 -9.42 -8.05 -14.92
N LYS A 11 -10.18 -8.94 -14.29
CA LYS A 11 -10.30 -10.35 -14.73
C LYS A 11 -10.73 -10.45 -16.19
N LYS A 12 -11.77 -9.69 -16.59
CA LYS A 12 -12.23 -9.65 -17.98
C LYS A 12 -11.19 -9.11 -18.95
N LEU A 13 -10.41 -8.09 -18.55
CA LEU A 13 -9.30 -7.57 -19.36
C LEU A 13 -8.22 -8.63 -19.54
N VAL A 14 -7.82 -9.33 -18.47
CA VAL A 14 -6.84 -10.42 -18.52
C VAL A 14 -7.33 -11.55 -19.46
N GLU A 15 -8.58 -11.97 -19.30
CA GLU A 15 -9.20 -13.00 -20.15
C GLU A 15 -9.25 -12.59 -21.64
N SER A 16 -9.40 -11.30 -21.92
CA SER A 16 -9.40 -10.78 -23.28
C SER A 16 -8.01 -10.64 -23.91
N GLY A 17 -6.92 -10.94 -23.16
CA GLY A 17 -5.56 -10.96 -23.67
C GLY A 17 -4.95 -9.57 -23.88
N VAL A 18 -5.32 -8.58 -23.07
CA VAL A 18 -4.69 -7.25 -23.10
C VAL A 18 -3.21 -7.33 -22.74
N THR A 19 -2.39 -6.47 -23.32
CA THR A 19 -0.94 -6.45 -23.13
C THR A 19 -0.47 -5.32 -22.19
N ALA A 20 -1.34 -4.39 -21.84
CA ALA A 20 -1.12 -3.36 -20.84
C ALA A 20 -2.46 -2.90 -20.26
N VAL A 21 -2.47 -2.43 -19.01
CA VAL A 21 -3.67 -1.88 -18.35
C VAL A 21 -3.34 -0.52 -17.74
N VAL A 22 -4.19 0.47 -18.02
CA VAL A 22 -4.15 1.78 -17.36
C VAL A 22 -5.19 1.77 -16.24
N VAL A 23 -4.76 2.04 -15.02
CA VAL A 23 -5.62 2.12 -13.83
C VAL A 23 -5.79 3.59 -13.44
N LEU A 24 -7.01 4.11 -13.54
CA LEU A 24 -7.34 5.47 -13.13
C LEU A 24 -7.93 5.44 -11.70
N GLY A 25 -7.18 5.86 -10.70
CA GLY A 25 -7.65 5.79 -9.32
C GLY A 25 -6.61 6.15 -8.27
N GLY A 26 -6.86 5.73 -7.06
CA GLY A 26 -5.94 5.84 -5.92
C GLY A 26 -5.23 4.52 -5.61
N ASP A 27 -4.57 4.48 -4.44
CA ASP A 27 -3.83 3.31 -3.94
C ASP A 27 -4.73 2.06 -3.86
N GLY A 28 -5.90 2.16 -3.27
CA GLY A 28 -6.85 1.05 -3.16
C GLY A 28 -7.35 0.52 -4.51
N THR A 29 -7.58 1.39 -5.51
CA THR A 29 -7.97 0.95 -6.87
C THR A 29 -6.82 0.23 -7.55
N SER A 30 -5.59 0.75 -7.40
CA SER A 30 -4.38 0.12 -7.92
C SER A 30 -4.12 -1.24 -7.28
N ARG A 31 -4.29 -1.34 -5.96
CA ARG A 31 -4.19 -2.60 -5.21
C ARG A 31 -5.18 -3.64 -5.73
N ALA A 32 -6.46 -3.27 -5.86
CA ALA A 32 -7.50 -4.16 -6.38
C ALA A 32 -7.18 -4.68 -7.79
N ALA A 33 -6.63 -3.82 -8.65
CA ALA A 33 -6.19 -4.22 -9.98
C ALA A 33 -4.98 -5.16 -9.92
N CYS A 34 -3.94 -4.80 -9.17
CA CYS A 34 -2.69 -5.56 -9.07
C CYS A 34 -2.89 -6.97 -8.50
N LYS A 35 -3.91 -7.18 -7.68
CA LYS A 35 -4.24 -8.49 -7.10
C LYS A 35 -4.53 -9.57 -8.16
N TYR A 36 -5.04 -9.20 -9.33
CA TYR A 36 -5.50 -10.15 -10.36
C TYR A 36 -4.88 -9.94 -11.75
N ILE A 37 -4.04 -8.93 -11.93
CA ILE A 37 -3.46 -8.57 -13.24
C ILE A 37 -2.37 -9.54 -13.72
N GLY A 38 -1.78 -10.32 -12.81
CA GLY A 38 -0.68 -11.23 -13.13
C GLY A 38 0.60 -10.50 -13.55
N GLN A 39 1.10 -10.84 -14.74
CA GLN A 39 2.33 -10.26 -15.29
C GLN A 39 2.10 -9.14 -16.33
N ILE A 40 0.85 -8.72 -16.52
CA ILE A 40 0.51 -7.66 -17.45
C ILE A 40 0.96 -6.31 -16.87
N PRO A 41 1.72 -5.49 -17.64
CA PRO A 41 2.12 -4.16 -17.22
C PRO A 41 0.94 -3.27 -16.83
N VAL A 42 1.08 -2.58 -15.70
CA VAL A 42 0.09 -1.63 -15.18
C VAL A 42 0.67 -0.23 -15.19
N LEU A 43 -0.06 0.72 -15.76
CA LEU A 43 0.20 2.15 -15.60
C LEU A 43 -0.82 2.74 -14.62
N PRO A 44 -0.46 2.90 -13.33
CA PRO A 44 -1.36 3.49 -12.36
C PRO A 44 -1.32 5.02 -12.47
N VAL A 45 -2.47 5.62 -12.77
CA VAL A 45 -2.64 7.08 -12.92
C VAL A 45 -3.50 7.62 -11.79
N SER A 46 -2.94 8.52 -11.02
CA SER A 46 -3.62 9.13 -9.88
C SER A 46 -4.74 10.06 -10.31
N THR A 47 -5.93 9.88 -9.73
CA THR A 47 -7.08 10.79 -9.88
C THR A 47 -7.33 11.62 -8.60
N GLY A 48 -6.44 11.54 -7.61
CA GLY A 48 -6.49 12.26 -6.35
C GLY A 48 -5.14 12.87 -5.98
N THR A 49 -5.09 13.59 -4.86
CA THR A 49 -3.90 14.34 -4.44
C THR A 49 -3.08 13.67 -3.32
N ASN A 50 -3.61 12.60 -2.72
CA ASN A 50 -3.01 11.97 -1.53
C ASN A 50 -2.62 10.51 -1.78
N ASN A 51 -2.44 10.13 -3.05
CA ASN A 51 -2.03 8.79 -3.42
C ASN A 51 -0.50 8.70 -3.42
N VAL A 52 0.02 7.53 -3.06
CA VAL A 52 1.46 7.25 -3.01
C VAL A 52 1.89 6.37 -4.19
N PHE A 53 1.14 5.31 -4.48
CA PHE A 53 1.51 4.37 -5.54
C PHE A 53 1.25 4.89 -6.96
N PRO A 54 0.06 5.41 -7.34
CA PRO A 54 -0.18 5.88 -8.69
C PRO A 54 0.49 7.24 -8.97
N TYR A 55 0.86 7.45 -10.24
CA TYR A 55 1.54 8.66 -10.67
C TYR A 55 0.56 9.77 -11.03
N MET A 56 0.89 10.99 -10.64
CA MET A 56 0.29 12.20 -11.21
C MET A 56 0.92 12.45 -12.58
N ILE A 57 0.28 12.02 -13.65
CA ILE A 57 0.78 12.14 -15.03
C ILE A 57 -0.31 12.68 -15.94
N GLU A 58 0.07 13.46 -16.93
CA GLU A 58 -0.83 13.98 -17.96
C GLU A 58 -1.30 12.84 -18.88
N GLY A 59 -2.60 12.88 -19.26
CA GLY A 59 -3.26 11.78 -19.98
C GLY A 59 -2.66 11.43 -21.33
N THR A 60 -2.11 12.39 -22.08
CA THR A 60 -1.45 12.13 -23.37
C THR A 60 -0.17 11.29 -23.15
N LEU A 61 0.62 11.65 -22.12
CA LEU A 61 1.84 10.89 -21.79
C LEU A 61 1.50 9.48 -21.31
N ALA A 62 0.46 9.37 -20.47
CA ALA A 62 -0.02 8.08 -20.00
C ALA A 62 -0.47 7.19 -21.19
N GLY A 63 -1.24 7.76 -22.12
CA GLY A 63 -1.70 7.05 -23.33
C GLY A 63 -0.56 6.64 -24.25
N LEU A 64 0.45 7.50 -24.45
CA LEU A 64 1.64 7.16 -25.24
C LEU A 64 2.44 6.03 -24.62
N ALA A 65 2.71 6.10 -23.30
CA ALA A 65 3.46 5.06 -22.58
C ALA A 65 2.74 3.71 -22.67
N ALA A 66 1.44 3.66 -22.38
CA ALA A 66 0.64 2.45 -22.48
C ALA A 66 0.60 1.92 -23.95
N GLY A 67 0.47 2.81 -24.93
CA GLY A 67 0.45 2.46 -26.35
C GLY A 67 1.78 1.86 -26.83
N PHE A 68 2.91 2.40 -26.43
CA PHE A 68 4.23 1.87 -26.78
C PHE A 68 4.46 0.46 -26.23
N ILE A 69 4.06 0.22 -24.98
CA ILE A 69 4.12 -1.12 -24.37
C ILE A 69 3.14 -2.06 -25.09
N ALA A 70 1.89 -1.64 -25.28
CA ALA A 70 0.84 -2.48 -25.86
C ALA A 70 1.12 -2.89 -27.31
N THR A 71 1.80 -2.05 -28.09
CA THR A 71 2.17 -2.32 -29.48
C THR A 71 3.53 -3.01 -29.63
N GLY A 72 4.25 -3.23 -28.52
CA GLY A 72 5.59 -3.84 -28.57
C GLY A 72 6.68 -2.92 -29.13
N LEU A 73 6.44 -1.62 -29.23
CA LEU A 73 7.46 -0.64 -29.63
C LEU A 73 8.53 -0.46 -28.56
N VAL A 74 8.18 -0.66 -27.29
CA VAL A 74 9.09 -0.70 -26.16
C VAL A 74 9.06 -2.10 -25.58
N THR A 75 10.21 -2.78 -25.63
CA THR A 75 10.39 -4.16 -25.15
C THR A 75 11.46 -4.27 -24.07
N ASP A 76 12.13 -3.17 -23.76
CA ASP A 76 13.16 -3.11 -22.73
C ASP A 76 12.53 -3.31 -21.34
N PRO A 77 12.92 -4.36 -20.59
CA PRO A 77 12.41 -4.61 -19.25
C PRO A 77 12.65 -3.44 -18.26
N GLU A 78 13.68 -2.63 -18.48
CA GLU A 78 13.97 -1.46 -17.65
C GLU A 78 12.89 -0.36 -17.78
N CYS A 79 12.16 -0.35 -18.89
CA CYS A 79 11.04 0.56 -19.11
C CYS A 79 9.75 0.11 -18.37
N VAL A 80 9.73 -1.12 -17.87
CA VAL A 80 8.59 -1.70 -17.13
C VAL A 80 9.12 -2.32 -15.83
N PRO A 81 9.56 -1.49 -14.88
CA PRO A 81 10.15 -1.99 -13.64
C PRO A 81 9.12 -2.79 -12.83
N ARG A 82 9.62 -3.76 -12.06
CA ARG A 82 8.83 -4.51 -11.09
C ARG A 82 8.96 -3.86 -9.73
N TYR A 83 7.83 -3.65 -9.09
CA TYR A 83 7.77 -3.14 -7.72
C TYR A 83 7.36 -4.26 -6.78
N GLN A 84 7.82 -4.19 -5.54
CA GLN A 84 7.39 -5.09 -4.48
C GLN A 84 6.00 -4.72 -3.95
N ALA A 85 5.37 -5.67 -3.31
CA ALA A 85 4.16 -5.48 -2.53
C ALA A 85 4.32 -6.19 -1.19
N LEU A 86 3.64 -5.71 -0.16
CA LEU A 86 3.49 -6.44 1.09
C LEU A 86 2.42 -7.51 0.92
N SER A 87 2.69 -8.72 1.36
CA SER A 87 1.71 -9.79 1.47
C SER A 87 1.22 -9.89 2.91
N VAL A 88 -0.08 -10.08 3.09
CA VAL A 88 -0.72 -10.32 4.40
C VAL A 88 -1.45 -11.64 4.34
N GLU A 89 -0.91 -12.64 5.03
CA GLU A 89 -1.52 -13.97 5.15
C GLU A 89 -2.27 -14.08 6.47
N HIS A 90 -3.54 -14.46 6.42
CA HIS A 90 -4.39 -14.65 7.58
C HIS A 90 -4.43 -16.13 8.01
N THR A 91 -4.75 -16.40 9.27
CA THR A 91 -4.83 -17.75 9.85
C THR A 91 -5.79 -18.69 9.10
N ASP A 92 -6.83 -18.16 8.48
CA ASP A 92 -7.80 -18.94 7.69
C ASP A 92 -7.28 -19.33 6.29
N GLY A 93 -6.05 -18.96 5.95
CA GLY A 93 -5.42 -19.20 4.66
C GLY A 93 -5.77 -18.18 3.59
N SER A 94 -6.55 -17.15 3.91
CA SER A 94 -6.77 -16.02 3.00
C SER A 94 -5.53 -15.14 2.92
N SER A 95 -5.29 -14.56 1.75
CA SER A 95 -4.14 -13.70 1.48
C SER A 95 -4.59 -12.42 0.82
N GLU A 96 -4.00 -11.30 1.25
CA GLU A 96 -4.17 -9.97 0.69
C GLU A 96 -2.82 -9.37 0.33
N ILE A 97 -2.84 -8.34 -0.54
CA ILE A 97 -1.65 -7.55 -0.87
C ILE A 97 -1.86 -6.09 -0.49
N SER A 98 -0.78 -5.37 -0.24
CA SER A 98 -0.73 -3.92 -0.11
C SER A 98 0.44 -3.37 -0.93
N LEU A 99 0.22 -2.26 -1.62
CA LEU A 99 1.22 -1.64 -2.50
C LEU A 99 2.04 -0.58 -1.78
N VAL A 100 1.50 0.03 -0.74
CA VAL A 100 2.11 1.13 0.00
C VAL A 100 2.31 0.78 1.46
N ASP A 101 1.21 0.50 2.19
CA ASP A 101 1.25 0.32 3.64
C ASP A 101 0.29 -0.72 4.18
N VAL A 102 0.73 -1.40 5.25
CA VAL A 102 -0.11 -2.22 6.12
C VAL A 102 -0.08 -1.63 7.51
N ALA A 103 -1.23 -1.20 8.03
CA ALA A 103 -1.35 -0.63 9.37
C ALA A 103 -2.17 -1.53 10.30
N ILE A 104 -1.65 -1.77 11.50
CA ILE A 104 -2.31 -2.55 12.54
C ILE A 104 -2.92 -1.58 13.56
N SER A 105 -4.25 -1.54 13.63
CA SER A 105 -5.00 -0.61 14.48
C SER A 105 -5.77 -1.33 15.59
N SER A 106 -5.88 -0.69 16.75
CA SER A 106 -6.71 -1.16 17.87
C SER A 106 -8.20 -0.84 17.69
N GLU A 107 -8.58 -0.07 16.66
CA GLU A 107 -9.99 0.21 16.39
C GLU A 107 -10.74 -1.01 15.89
N HIS A 108 -11.93 -1.25 16.48
CA HIS A 108 -12.78 -2.40 16.13
C HIS A 108 -13.83 -2.10 15.06
N TYR A 109 -14.04 -0.83 14.72
CA TYR A 109 -15.17 -0.44 13.88
C TYR A 109 -14.78 -0.22 12.43
N VAL A 110 -15.41 -0.96 11.54
CA VAL A 110 -15.19 -0.96 10.07
C VAL A 110 -16.06 0.10 9.35
N GLY A 111 -16.63 1.05 10.07
CA GLY A 111 -17.61 2.02 9.51
C GLY A 111 -17.02 3.12 8.62
N ALA A 112 -15.74 3.48 8.80
CA ALA A 112 -15.03 4.41 7.94
C ALA A 112 -13.88 3.67 7.26
N ARG A 113 -13.77 3.78 5.93
CA ARG A 113 -12.74 3.06 5.16
C ARG A 113 -11.32 3.52 5.44
N ALA A 114 -11.11 4.80 5.77
CA ALA A 114 -9.79 5.37 6.02
C ALA A 114 -9.39 5.35 7.50
N ILE A 115 -8.10 5.19 7.79
CA ILE A 115 -7.54 5.43 9.13
C ILE A 115 -7.40 6.94 9.33
N TRP A 116 -8.23 7.51 10.20
CA TRP A 116 -8.20 8.95 10.52
C TRP A 116 -7.42 9.25 11.80
N ASP A 117 -7.31 8.29 12.72
CA ASP A 117 -6.61 8.47 13.98
C ASP A 117 -5.36 7.58 14.04
N ILE A 118 -4.22 8.21 13.80
CA ILE A 118 -2.91 7.54 13.90
C ILE A 118 -2.67 7.02 15.33
N GLY A 119 -3.29 7.62 16.35
CA GLY A 119 -3.17 7.21 17.74
C GLY A 119 -3.65 5.79 18.03
N THR A 120 -4.39 5.18 17.12
CA THR A 120 -4.87 3.79 17.23
C THR A 120 -3.95 2.77 16.57
N VAL A 121 -2.98 3.21 15.76
CA VAL A 121 -2.06 2.34 15.01
C VAL A 121 -0.89 1.94 15.92
N SER A 122 -0.66 0.64 16.07
CA SER A 122 0.44 0.09 16.87
C SER A 122 1.64 -0.31 16.01
N ASP A 123 1.40 -0.85 14.83
CA ASP A 123 2.44 -1.29 13.90
C ASP A 123 2.12 -0.77 12.50
N LEU A 124 3.16 -0.37 11.80
CA LEU A 124 3.06 0.14 10.44
C LEU A 124 4.15 -0.52 9.59
N PHE A 125 3.73 -1.18 8.52
CA PHE A 125 4.62 -1.77 7.52
C PHE A 125 4.52 -0.95 6.25
N LEU A 126 5.64 -0.60 5.65
CA LEU A 126 5.70 0.29 4.49
C LEU A 126 6.57 -0.32 3.40
N ALA A 127 5.95 -0.62 2.26
CA ALA A 127 6.67 -0.93 1.02
C ALA A 127 7.23 0.35 0.37
N ILE A 128 6.53 1.48 0.58
CA ILE A 128 6.93 2.81 0.10
C ILE A 128 6.89 3.79 1.28
N ALA A 129 8.01 4.43 1.56
CA ALA A 129 8.16 5.41 2.65
C ALA A 129 8.73 6.72 2.09
N GLU A 130 7.85 7.61 1.64
CA GLU A 130 8.22 8.85 0.95
C GLU A 130 7.96 10.08 1.83
N PRO A 131 8.99 10.87 2.19
CA PRO A 131 8.84 12.03 3.08
C PRO A 131 8.00 13.18 2.47
N HIS A 132 7.82 13.18 1.15
CA HIS A 132 7.02 14.18 0.43
C HIS A 132 5.56 13.73 0.19
N SER A 133 5.17 12.54 0.66
CA SER A 133 3.80 12.06 0.62
C SER A 133 2.96 12.62 1.78
N ILE A 134 1.67 12.31 1.81
CA ILE A 134 0.76 12.62 2.91
C ILE A 134 0.17 11.30 3.40
N GLY A 135 0.16 11.08 4.72
CA GLY A 135 -0.38 9.89 5.34
C GLY A 135 0.67 9.01 6.00
N LEU A 136 0.42 7.70 6.00
CA LEU A 136 1.25 6.73 6.72
C LEU A 136 2.66 6.61 6.11
N SER A 137 2.77 6.66 4.79
CA SER A 137 4.04 6.62 4.06
C SER A 137 4.98 7.78 4.49
N ALA A 138 4.43 8.98 4.73
CA ALA A 138 5.21 10.13 5.18
C ALA A 138 5.85 9.93 6.55
N ILE A 139 5.23 9.16 7.45
CA ILE A 139 5.77 8.85 8.77
C ILE A 139 7.07 8.05 8.62
N GLY A 140 7.01 6.98 7.84
CA GLY A 140 8.19 6.18 7.54
C GLY A 140 9.25 6.95 6.78
N GLY A 141 8.84 7.72 5.77
CA GLY A 141 9.73 8.54 4.96
C GLY A 141 10.52 9.57 5.77
N ALA A 142 9.94 10.10 6.84
CA ALA A 142 10.63 11.02 7.75
C ALA A 142 11.62 10.32 8.72
N ILE A 143 11.56 8.96 8.83
CA ILE A 143 12.44 8.14 9.67
C ILE A 143 13.49 7.45 8.81
N HIS A 144 13.05 6.70 7.82
CA HIS A 144 13.89 5.96 6.88
C HIS A 144 13.19 5.90 5.51
N PRO A 145 13.56 6.80 4.57
CA PRO A 145 12.97 6.81 3.24
C PRO A 145 13.19 5.49 2.50
N ILE A 146 12.15 5.00 1.84
CA ILE A 146 12.19 3.82 0.94
C ILE A 146 11.45 4.20 -0.32
N SER A 147 12.16 4.16 -1.45
CA SER A 147 11.56 4.38 -2.76
C SER A 147 10.88 3.10 -3.26
N ARG A 148 10.01 3.25 -4.24
CA ARG A 148 9.29 2.11 -4.85
C ARG A 148 10.19 1.15 -5.63
N GLU A 149 11.40 1.59 -6.00
CA GLU A 149 12.39 0.77 -6.71
C GLU A 149 13.21 -0.12 -5.77
N GLU A 150 13.19 0.17 -4.47
CA GLU A 150 13.92 -0.64 -3.49
C GLU A 150 13.15 -1.91 -3.14
N THR A 151 13.89 -2.99 -2.86
CA THR A 151 13.34 -4.32 -2.53
C THR A 151 13.39 -4.58 -1.02
N ILE A 152 13.07 -3.56 -0.24
CA ILE A 152 13.00 -3.60 1.23
C ILE A 152 11.71 -2.96 1.69
N ALA A 153 11.26 -3.28 2.89
CA ALA A 153 10.14 -2.63 3.54
C ALA A 153 10.53 -2.14 4.94
N LEU A 154 9.79 -1.19 5.48
CA LEU A 154 10.00 -0.65 6.81
C LEU A 154 8.90 -1.16 7.75
N HIS A 155 9.28 -1.74 8.88
CA HIS A 155 8.38 -2.01 10.00
C HIS A 155 8.62 -0.99 11.11
N LEU A 156 7.58 -0.27 11.52
CA LEU A 156 7.59 0.70 12.61
C LEU A 156 6.72 0.20 13.76
N LYS A 157 7.22 0.29 14.98
CA LYS A 157 6.44 0.11 16.22
C LYS A 157 6.07 1.48 16.76
N LEU A 158 4.81 1.86 16.58
CA LEU A 158 4.29 3.14 17.07
C LEU A 158 3.96 3.09 18.55
N ASN A 159 4.22 4.19 19.25
CA ASN A 159 3.88 4.38 20.67
C ASN A 159 3.37 5.81 20.89
N HIS A 160 2.11 5.93 21.30
CA HIS A 160 1.44 7.22 21.44
C HIS A 160 1.45 7.76 22.86
N THR A 161 1.77 6.92 23.85
CA THR A 161 1.72 7.29 25.27
C THR A 161 3.08 7.78 25.78
N ASN A 162 4.12 6.93 25.65
CA ASN A 162 5.47 7.25 26.14
C ASN A 162 6.53 6.76 25.13
N PRO A 163 6.62 7.38 23.94
CA PRO A 163 7.52 6.94 22.90
C PRO A 163 8.99 7.24 23.22
N LYS A 164 9.89 6.36 22.75
CA LYS A 164 11.34 6.62 22.82
C LYS A 164 11.76 7.74 21.87
N TYR A 165 11.11 7.82 20.71
CA TYR A 165 11.43 8.78 19.64
C TYR A 165 10.16 9.45 19.14
N ARG A 166 10.33 10.60 18.47
CA ARG A 166 9.24 11.31 17.80
C ARG A 166 9.70 11.82 16.45
N VAL A 167 8.77 11.81 15.50
CA VAL A 167 8.95 12.35 14.16
C VAL A 167 7.81 13.28 13.80
N MET A 168 8.09 14.32 13.02
CA MET A 168 7.07 15.22 12.48
C MET A 168 6.72 14.76 11.07
N ALA A 169 5.45 14.49 10.80
CA ALA A 169 4.99 14.04 9.49
C ALA A 169 3.63 14.65 9.10
N PRO A 170 3.39 14.92 7.81
CA PRO A 170 2.09 15.35 7.29
C PRO A 170 1.14 14.14 7.21
N VAL A 171 0.42 13.87 8.30
CA VAL A 171 -0.43 12.67 8.44
C VAL A 171 -1.74 12.79 7.67
N ILE A 172 -2.28 14.00 7.58
CA ILE A 172 -3.47 14.33 6.76
C ILE A 172 -3.26 15.71 6.13
N PRO A 173 -3.93 16.02 5.00
CA PRO A 173 -3.80 17.32 4.35
C PRO A 173 -3.98 18.48 5.32
N GLY A 174 -3.02 19.41 5.32
CA GLY A 174 -3.03 20.59 6.20
C GLY A 174 -2.59 20.33 7.65
N HIS A 175 -2.30 19.09 8.05
CA HIS A 175 -1.90 18.75 9.41
C HIS A 175 -0.57 17.99 9.48
N VAL A 176 0.45 18.68 9.99
CA VAL A 176 1.70 18.04 10.42
C VAL A 176 1.56 17.66 11.88
N ARG A 177 1.81 16.39 12.22
CA ARG A 177 1.69 15.88 13.59
C ARG A 177 3.00 15.28 14.08
N SER A 178 3.19 15.33 15.39
CA SER A 178 4.25 14.59 16.07
C SER A 178 3.77 13.15 16.29
N VAL A 179 4.42 12.19 15.66
CA VAL A 179 4.14 10.76 15.78
C VAL A 179 5.23 10.12 16.63
N GLY A 180 4.83 9.38 17.66
CA GLY A 180 5.73 8.67 18.54
C GLY A 180 5.99 7.24 18.07
N TYR A 181 7.23 6.77 18.21
CA TYR A 181 7.61 5.39 17.92
C TYR A 181 8.70 4.90 18.90
N ASP A 182 8.79 3.58 19.06
CA ASP A 182 9.77 2.96 19.95
C ASP A 182 10.92 2.32 19.19
N ASP A 183 10.63 1.80 17.98
CA ASP A 183 11.58 1.01 17.21
C ASP A 183 11.19 0.97 15.74
N PHE A 184 12.16 0.68 14.88
CA PHE A 184 11.92 0.35 13.47
C PHE A 184 12.91 -0.72 13.01
N ALA A 185 12.51 -1.49 12.01
CA ALA A 185 13.32 -2.51 11.38
C ALA A 185 13.15 -2.46 9.85
N ILE A 186 14.24 -2.70 9.15
CA ILE A 186 14.22 -2.95 7.71
C ILE A 186 13.89 -4.42 7.49
N MET A 187 12.86 -4.68 6.70
CA MET A 187 12.46 -6.02 6.26
C MET A 187 13.04 -6.29 4.88
N THR A 188 13.57 -7.46 4.68
CA THR A 188 13.98 -7.97 3.37
C THR A 188 12.86 -8.81 2.76
N VAL A 189 12.87 -8.98 1.44
CA VAL A 189 11.88 -9.82 0.74
C VAL A 189 11.83 -11.22 1.35
N GLY A 190 10.63 -11.70 1.62
CA GLY A 190 10.37 -13.00 2.22
C GLY A 190 10.59 -13.08 3.73
N GLN A 191 10.88 -11.97 4.41
CA GLN A 191 11.00 -11.93 5.87
C GLN A 191 9.62 -11.79 6.52
N PRO A 192 9.10 -12.82 7.23
CA PRO A 192 7.78 -12.73 7.83
C PRO A 192 7.83 -12.03 9.20
N ILE A 193 6.80 -11.23 9.46
CA ILE A 193 6.52 -10.69 10.80
C ILE A 193 5.07 -11.05 11.15
N THR A 194 4.89 -11.81 12.24
CA THR A 194 3.57 -12.24 12.68
C THR A 194 2.96 -11.26 13.68
N ILE A 195 1.70 -10.94 13.47
CA ILE A 195 0.85 -10.13 14.34
C ILE A 195 -0.15 -11.08 15.02
N ASP A 196 -0.01 -11.23 16.33
CA ASP A 196 -0.78 -12.14 17.17
C ASP A 196 -1.53 -11.45 18.33
N ARG A 197 -1.63 -10.12 18.28
CA ARG A 197 -2.28 -9.31 19.33
C ARG A 197 -3.71 -8.97 18.93
N TYR A 198 -4.68 -9.22 19.80
CA TYR A 198 -6.11 -9.01 19.52
C TYR A 198 -6.81 -8.09 20.52
N PRO A 199 -7.99 -7.57 20.14
CA PRO A 199 -8.53 -7.51 18.77
C PRO A 199 -7.85 -6.42 17.98
N ARG A 200 -7.71 -6.62 16.68
CA ARG A 200 -7.00 -5.68 15.77
C ARG A 200 -7.72 -5.58 14.43
N THR A 201 -7.61 -4.41 13.82
CA THR A 201 -7.98 -4.21 12.43
C THR A 201 -6.71 -4.01 11.61
N ILE A 202 -6.61 -4.69 10.49
CA ILE A 202 -5.55 -4.50 9.51
C ILE A 202 -6.11 -3.63 8.40
N ALA A 203 -5.42 -2.54 8.12
CA ALA A 203 -5.71 -1.70 6.98
C ALA A 203 -4.62 -1.85 5.93
N LEU A 204 -5.02 -1.83 4.68
CA LEU A 204 -4.18 -1.97 3.49
C LEU A 204 -4.34 -0.72 2.64
N ASP A 205 -3.22 -0.05 2.33
CA ASP A 205 -3.20 1.19 1.54
C ASP A 205 -4.18 2.25 2.07
N GLY A 206 -4.18 2.43 3.40
CA GLY A 206 -5.07 3.36 4.09
C GLY A 206 -6.54 2.92 4.22
N GLU A 207 -6.94 1.78 3.64
CA GLU A 207 -8.30 1.24 3.74
C GLU A 207 -8.36 0.02 4.66
N ARG A 208 -9.39 -0.05 5.53
CA ARG A 208 -9.60 -1.19 6.45
C ARG A 208 -10.04 -2.42 5.69
N ALA A 209 -9.29 -3.50 5.78
CA ALA A 209 -9.52 -4.73 5.01
C ALA A 209 -9.86 -5.95 5.88
N LEU A 210 -9.15 -6.17 6.98
CA LEU A 210 -9.25 -7.41 7.77
C LEU A 210 -9.45 -7.09 9.24
N VAL A 211 -10.16 -7.97 9.94
CA VAL A 211 -10.33 -7.90 11.41
C VAL A 211 -9.77 -9.19 12.01
N LEU A 212 -8.75 -9.05 12.86
CA LEU A 212 -8.24 -10.15 13.69
C LEU A 212 -9.08 -10.27 14.96
N ARG A 213 -9.65 -11.43 15.16
CA ARG A 213 -10.39 -11.82 16.38
C ARG A 213 -9.46 -12.58 17.31
N GLU A 214 -9.95 -12.86 18.53
CA GLU A 214 -9.22 -13.72 19.47
C GLU A 214 -8.96 -15.11 18.85
N GLY A 215 -7.69 -15.49 18.82
CA GLY A 215 -7.22 -16.73 18.19
C GLY A 215 -6.75 -16.58 16.74
N ASP A 216 -7.02 -15.44 16.07
CA ASP A 216 -6.51 -15.19 14.73
C ASP A 216 -5.06 -14.66 14.79
N SER A 217 -4.31 -14.85 13.72
CA SER A 217 -3.04 -14.16 13.47
C SER A 217 -2.95 -13.74 12.01
N ALA A 218 -2.11 -12.78 11.73
CA ALA A 218 -1.73 -12.42 10.37
C ALA A 218 -0.22 -12.32 10.26
N THR A 219 0.32 -12.73 9.13
CA THR A 219 1.74 -12.62 8.81
C THR A 219 1.92 -11.63 7.69
N VAL A 220 2.73 -10.61 7.92
CA VAL A 220 3.15 -9.62 6.91
C VAL A 220 4.52 -10.01 6.40
N THR A 221 4.65 -10.07 5.07
CA THR A 221 5.91 -10.42 4.39
C THR A 221 6.22 -9.42 3.31
#